data_76702fe06d86c23b69f0204b78371178
#
_entry.id   76702fe06d86c23b69f0204b78371178
#
_cell.length_a   1.000
_cell.length_b   1.000
_cell.length_c   1.000
_cell.angle_alpha   90.00
_cell.angle_beta   90.00
_cell.angle_gamma   90.00
#
_symmetry.space_group_name_H-M   'P 1'
#
loop_
_entity.id
_entity.type
_entity.pdbx_description
1 polymer ?
#
loop_
_entity_poly.entity_id
_entity_poly.type
_entity_poly.pdbx_seq_one_letter_code
_entity_poly.pdbx_strand_id
1 'polypeptide(L)'
;MTGRPPPPRPSVCVDVPDGHGVIEVVGDEGGSLLLLAGDAAVLEANDGYGSVGWLAARAGAGSPGISEVKYLTEWLGAPGLVPDPRTGRAEPPDPECLRPLLSLLAPGRYVVSAGLAPHPLRVVHPRARRVESWYAEEDLALVTTDAWPPRDHRAVRAYGDRIRAGGDEGALPALVALFPTAGSTVGYLLDGHHKLAAYERAGARPLVIRLTPQEPRPFRHDDLDRARAAFTDGTPRAGGDVLGRVLSALRAGAV
;
A
#
# COMPACT_ATOMS: atom_id res chain seq x y z
N MET A 1 19.81 -5.66 26.57
CA MET A 1 18.79 -6.74 26.57
C MET A 1 18.56 -7.15 25.12
N THR A 2 19.15 -8.25 24.69
CA THR A 2 18.96 -8.78 23.31
C THR A 2 17.63 -9.54 23.30
N GLY A 3 16.57 -8.81 22.94
CA GLY A 3 15.27 -9.41 22.70
C GLY A 3 15.36 -10.41 21.57
N ARG A 4 14.88 -11.63 21.79
CA ARG A 4 14.72 -12.65 20.73
C ARG A 4 13.88 -12.04 19.61
N PRO A 5 14.32 -12.11 18.34
CA PRO A 5 13.55 -11.59 17.23
C PRO A 5 12.12 -12.20 17.27
N PRO A 6 11.09 -11.40 17.00
CA PRO A 6 9.73 -11.92 17.01
C PRO A 6 9.63 -13.08 15.99
N PRO A 7 8.87 -14.14 16.32
CA PRO A 7 8.70 -15.25 15.40
C PRO A 7 8.14 -14.77 14.06
N PRO A 8 8.44 -15.45 12.94
CA PRO A 8 7.94 -15.04 11.62
C PRO A 8 6.41 -14.97 11.60
N ARG A 9 5.86 -14.08 10.80
CA ARG A 9 4.40 -13.97 10.62
C ARG A 9 3.88 -15.19 9.87
N PRO A 10 2.70 -15.72 10.21
CA PRO A 10 2.03 -16.66 9.33
C PRO A 10 1.91 -16.05 7.94
N SER A 11 2.32 -16.78 6.93
CA SER A 11 2.28 -16.30 5.55
C SER A 11 2.09 -17.48 4.59
N VAL A 12 1.48 -17.20 3.47
CA VAL A 12 1.31 -18.14 2.36
C VAL A 12 1.91 -17.53 1.09
N CYS A 13 2.59 -18.36 0.30
CA CYS A 13 3.06 -17.96 -1.02
C CYS A 13 2.01 -18.29 -2.07
N VAL A 14 1.76 -17.34 -2.97
CA VAL A 14 0.77 -17.46 -4.03
C VAL A 14 1.44 -17.19 -5.36
N ASP A 15 1.30 -18.10 -6.30
CA ASP A 15 1.75 -17.91 -7.67
C ASP A 15 0.62 -17.21 -8.46
N VAL A 16 0.99 -16.16 -9.18
CA VAL A 16 0.11 -15.36 -10.06
C VAL A 16 0.70 -15.38 -11.48
N PRO A 17 0.64 -16.52 -12.18
CA PRO A 17 1.28 -16.66 -13.50
C PRO A 17 0.59 -15.81 -14.56
N ASP A 18 -0.73 -15.67 -14.46
CA ASP A 18 -1.59 -14.99 -15.44
C ASP A 18 -2.01 -13.59 -14.96
N GLY A 19 -1.17 -12.94 -14.16
CA GLY A 19 -1.43 -11.58 -13.70
C GLY A 19 -1.44 -10.59 -14.85
N HIS A 20 -2.39 -9.65 -14.84
CA HIS A 20 -2.60 -8.71 -15.95
C HIS A 20 -1.67 -7.49 -15.89
N GLY A 21 -0.93 -7.28 -14.81
CA GLY A 21 -0.05 -6.12 -14.66
C GLY A 21 -0.76 -4.77 -14.61
N VAL A 22 -2.06 -4.78 -14.27
CA VAL A 22 -2.83 -3.53 -14.06
C VAL A 22 -2.29 -2.78 -12.83
N ILE A 23 -1.86 -3.53 -11.83
CA ILE A 23 -1.21 -3.02 -10.63
C ILE A 23 0.18 -3.63 -10.55
N GLU A 24 1.19 -2.80 -10.56
CA GLU A 24 2.57 -3.22 -10.39
C GLU A 24 3.27 -2.30 -9.38
N VAL A 25 4.08 -2.87 -8.51
CA VAL A 25 5.02 -2.12 -7.68
C VAL A 25 6.42 -2.48 -8.10
N VAL A 26 7.26 -1.47 -8.29
CA VAL A 26 8.66 -1.64 -8.69
C VAL A 26 9.55 -0.91 -7.71
N GLY A 27 10.80 -1.33 -7.60
CA GLY A 27 11.77 -0.76 -6.68
C GLY A 27 12.05 -1.66 -5.48
N ASP A 28 12.71 -1.09 -4.49
CA ASP A 28 13.21 -1.79 -3.30
C ASP A 28 12.95 -0.97 -2.02
N GLU A 29 13.76 -1.22 -0.97
CA GLU A 29 13.67 -0.49 0.30
C GLU A 29 14.14 0.98 0.19
N GLY A 30 14.91 1.34 -0.84
CA GLY A 30 15.37 2.71 -1.10
C GLY A 30 14.30 3.58 -1.75
N GLY A 31 13.32 2.97 -2.35
CA GLY A 31 12.18 3.64 -2.95
C GLY A 31 11.36 2.71 -3.83
N SER A 32 10.11 3.10 -4.04
CA SER A 32 9.18 2.32 -4.85
C SER A 32 8.27 3.18 -5.70
N LEU A 33 7.82 2.62 -6.82
CA LEU A 33 6.87 3.24 -7.71
C LEU A 33 5.67 2.32 -7.91
N LEU A 34 4.49 2.80 -7.56
CA LEU A 34 3.25 2.15 -7.93
C LEU A 34 2.87 2.54 -9.34
N LEU A 35 2.74 1.55 -10.20
CA LEU A 35 2.21 1.67 -11.56
C LEU A 35 0.77 1.19 -11.58
N LEU A 36 -0.10 1.93 -12.25
CA LEU A 36 -1.50 1.56 -12.50
C LEU A 36 -1.75 1.62 -14.00
N ALA A 37 -2.07 0.48 -14.59
CA ALA A 37 -2.20 0.30 -16.04
C ALA A 37 -0.97 0.82 -16.83
N GLY A 38 0.22 0.60 -16.26
CA GLY A 38 1.49 1.05 -16.83
C GLY A 38 1.87 2.51 -16.57
N ASP A 39 0.97 3.31 -16.01
CA ASP A 39 1.23 4.72 -15.68
C ASP A 39 1.73 4.88 -14.25
N ALA A 40 2.70 5.77 -14.04
CA ALA A 40 3.19 6.12 -12.71
C ALA A 40 2.07 6.80 -11.88
N ALA A 41 1.71 6.21 -10.76
CA ALA A 41 0.63 6.68 -9.89
C ALA A 41 1.15 7.31 -8.60
N VAL A 42 2.04 6.61 -7.88
CA VAL A 42 2.64 7.07 -6.63
C VAL A 42 4.12 6.70 -6.61
N LEU A 43 4.98 7.66 -6.35
CA LEU A 43 6.41 7.47 -6.08
C LEU A 43 6.65 7.66 -4.60
N GLU A 44 7.31 6.72 -3.98
CA GLU A 44 7.87 6.80 -2.65
C GLU A 44 9.38 6.61 -2.74
N ALA A 45 10.13 7.38 -1.98
CA ALA A 45 11.58 7.22 -1.87
C ALA A 45 12.05 7.69 -0.50
N ASN A 46 13.17 7.19 -0.06
CA ASN A 46 13.82 7.66 1.17
C ASN A 46 15.23 8.22 0.87
N ASP A 47 15.82 8.89 1.86
CA ASP A 47 17.11 9.59 1.72
C ASP A 47 18.32 8.66 1.78
N GLY A 48 18.14 7.35 1.73
CA GLY A 48 19.21 6.39 1.88
C GLY A 48 19.73 6.22 3.32
N TYR A 49 19.42 7.16 4.22
CA TYR A 49 19.68 7.05 5.66
C TYR A 49 18.45 6.58 6.43
N GLY A 50 17.29 6.48 5.75
CA GLY A 50 16.04 6.05 6.34
C GLY A 50 15.39 7.08 7.26
N SER A 51 15.88 8.32 7.25
CA SER A 51 15.38 9.37 8.15
C SER A 51 14.32 10.27 7.52
N VAL A 52 14.36 10.46 6.20
CA VAL A 52 13.40 11.29 5.47
C VAL A 52 12.87 10.53 4.27
N GLY A 53 11.56 10.38 4.22
CA GLY A 53 10.85 9.85 3.05
C GLY A 53 10.22 10.97 2.22
N TRP A 54 10.06 10.73 0.93
CA TRP A 54 9.33 11.58 0.00
C TRP A 54 8.25 10.80 -0.71
N LEU A 55 7.11 11.45 -0.88
CA LEU A 55 5.99 10.90 -1.60
C LEU A 55 5.56 11.89 -2.68
N ALA A 56 5.34 11.40 -3.87
CA ALA A 56 4.72 12.14 -4.96
C ALA A 56 3.57 11.32 -5.56
N ALA A 57 2.48 11.99 -5.94
CA ALA A 57 1.36 11.34 -6.59
C ALA A 57 0.90 12.09 -7.82
N ARG A 58 0.37 11.35 -8.78
CA ARG A 58 -0.22 11.88 -9.99
C ARG A 58 -1.51 12.65 -9.71
N ALA A 59 -1.75 13.72 -10.51
CA ALA A 59 -3.05 14.39 -10.53
C ALA A 59 -4.12 13.46 -11.11
N GLY A 60 -5.24 13.34 -10.43
CA GLY A 60 -6.36 12.54 -10.89
C GLY A 60 -6.19 11.06 -10.54
N ALA A 61 -6.22 10.76 -9.25
CA ALA A 61 -6.30 9.39 -8.73
C ALA A 61 -7.53 8.59 -9.21
N GLY A 62 -8.33 9.15 -10.11
CA GLY A 62 -9.45 8.51 -10.79
C GLY A 62 -9.05 7.93 -12.15
N SER A 63 -7.84 7.38 -12.29
CA SER A 63 -7.48 6.71 -13.54
C SER A 63 -8.33 5.44 -13.75
N PRO A 64 -8.59 5.05 -15.02
CA PRO A 64 -9.39 3.86 -15.33
C PRO A 64 -8.96 2.61 -14.55
N GLY A 65 -7.64 2.39 -14.35
CA GLY A 65 -7.14 1.26 -13.58
C GLY A 65 -7.59 1.22 -12.11
N ILE A 66 -7.73 2.37 -11.44
CA ILE A 66 -8.28 2.41 -10.07
C ILE A 66 -9.78 2.10 -10.07
N SER A 67 -10.51 2.52 -11.10
CA SER A 67 -11.94 2.20 -11.22
C SER A 67 -12.16 0.71 -11.42
N GLU A 68 -11.30 0.02 -12.17
CA GLU A 68 -11.33 -1.44 -12.32
C GLU A 68 -10.99 -2.14 -11.00
N VAL A 69 -9.96 -1.69 -10.29
CA VAL A 69 -9.64 -2.19 -8.95
C VAL A 69 -10.81 -2.02 -8.01
N LYS A 70 -11.46 -0.85 -8.00
CA LYS A 70 -12.66 -0.62 -7.18
C LYS A 70 -13.79 -1.58 -7.52
N TYR A 71 -14.10 -1.74 -8.80
CA TYR A 71 -15.17 -2.63 -9.24
C TYR A 71 -14.94 -4.07 -8.78
N LEU A 72 -13.70 -4.54 -8.85
CA LEU A 72 -13.34 -5.87 -8.42
C LEU A 72 -13.26 -6.00 -6.90
N THR A 73 -12.83 -4.95 -6.19
CA THR A 73 -12.72 -4.96 -4.73
C THR A 73 -14.07 -4.74 -4.03
N GLU A 74 -15.05 -4.13 -4.66
CA GLU A 74 -16.42 -4.07 -4.15
C GLU A 74 -17.04 -5.48 -4.05
N TRP A 75 -16.64 -6.42 -4.90
CA TRP A 75 -17.04 -7.82 -4.88
C TRP A 75 -16.18 -8.68 -3.94
N LEU A 76 -14.99 -8.23 -3.62
CA LEU A 76 -14.15 -8.83 -2.59
C LEU A 76 -14.73 -8.43 -1.23
N GLY A 77 -15.77 -9.09 -0.78
CA GLY A 77 -16.06 -9.09 0.65
C GLY A 77 -14.81 -9.63 1.36
N ALA A 78 -13.78 -8.76 1.54
CA ALA A 78 -12.56 -9.18 2.19
C ALA A 78 -12.94 -9.89 3.49
N PRO A 79 -12.49 -11.14 3.69
CA PRO A 79 -12.93 -11.96 4.79
C PRO A 79 -12.66 -11.22 6.10
N GLY A 80 -13.59 -11.30 7.03
CA GLY A 80 -13.27 -10.97 8.40
C GLY A 80 -12.22 -11.96 8.89
N LEU A 81 -11.13 -11.45 9.47
CA LEU A 81 -10.09 -12.29 10.05
C LEU A 81 -10.05 -12.09 11.56
N VAL A 82 -9.73 -13.14 12.28
CA VAL A 82 -9.57 -13.11 13.74
C VAL A 82 -8.09 -12.96 14.07
N PRO A 83 -7.64 -11.82 14.60
CA PRO A 83 -6.27 -11.68 15.03
C PRO A 83 -6.03 -12.37 16.38
N ASP A 84 -4.90 -13.03 16.52
CA ASP A 84 -4.43 -13.52 17.82
C ASP A 84 -4.26 -12.33 18.80
N PRO A 85 -4.92 -12.35 19.95
CA PRO A 85 -4.91 -11.21 20.88
C PRO A 85 -3.54 -10.92 21.49
N ARG A 86 -2.62 -11.89 21.49
CA ARG A 86 -1.27 -11.72 22.07
C ARG A 86 -0.30 -11.14 21.07
N THR A 87 -0.37 -11.58 19.82
CA THR A 87 0.59 -11.22 18.78
C THR A 87 0.05 -10.19 17.80
N GLY A 88 -1.27 -10.02 17.74
CA GLY A 88 -1.95 -9.22 16.74
C GLY A 88 -1.89 -9.82 15.34
N ARG A 89 -1.41 -11.05 15.19
CA ARG A 89 -1.31 -11.75 13.90
C ARG A 89 -2.59 -12.47 13.59
N ALA A 90 -2.91 -12.59 12.32
CA ALA A 90 -4.01 -13.41 11.84
C ALA A 90 -3.49 -14.44 10.83
N GLU A 91 -4.16 -15.56 10.75
CA GLU A 91 -3.95 -16.47 9.64
C GLU A 91 -4.30 -15.74 8.33
N PRO A 92 -3.45 -15.81 7.31
CA PRO A 92 -3.78 -15.24 6.01
C PRO A 92 -5.05 -15.90 5.46
N PRO A 93 -5.87 -15.14 4.73
CA PRO A 93 -7.07 -15.72 4.11
C PRO A 93 -6.68 -16.72 3.02
N ASP A 94 -7.63 -17.58 2.65
CA ASP A 94 -7.48 -18.43 1.47
C ASP A 94 -7.19 -17.53 0.25
N PRO A 95 -6.07 -17.75 -0.47
CA PRO A 95 -5.73 -16.96 -1.65
C PRO A 95 -6.82 -16.92 -2.72
N GLU A 96 -7.67 -17.94 -2.81
CA GLU A 96 -8.77 -17.96 -3.77
C GLU A 96 -9.76 -16.82 -3.55
N CYS A 97 -9.99 -16.39 -2.31
CA CYS A 97 -10.86 -15.25 -2.04
C CYS A 97 -10.22 -13.91 -2.49
N LEU A 98 -8.90 -13.87 -2.68
CA LEU A 98 -8.17 -12.71 -3.19
C LEU A 98 -7.91 -12.79 -4.69
N ARG A 99 -8.24 -13.91 -5.36
CA ARG A 99 -7.91 -14.16 -6.77
C ARG A 99 -8.30 -13.02 -7.71
N PRO A 100 -9.51 -12.40 -7.61
CA PRO A 100 -9.87 -11.28 -8.48
C PRO A 100 -8.91 -10.09 -8.35
N LEU A 101 -8.41 -9.79 -7.14
CA LEU A 101 -7.41 -8.75 -6.92
C LEU A 101 -6.01 -9.20 -7.37
N LEU A 102 -5.64 -10.44 -7.05
CA LEU A 102 -4.34 -10.99 -7.44
C LEU A 102 -4.18 -11.03 -8.96
N SER A 103 -5.24 -11.30 -9.72
CA SER A 103 -5.20 -11.28 -11.19
C SER A 103 -4.86 -9.90 -11.78
N LEU A 104 -5.06 -8.82 -11.04
CA LEU A 104 -4.69 -7.47 -11.48
C LEU A 104 -3.20 -7.17 -11.27
N LEU A 105 -2.53 -7.90 -10.39
CA LEU A 105 -1.12 -7.71 -10.13
C LEU A 105 -0.27 -8.14 -11.34
N ALA A 106 0.98 -7.70 -11.35
CA ALA A 106 1.95 -8.22 -12.31
C ALA A 106 2.19 -9.72 -12.09
N PRO A 107 2.48 -10.50 -13.16
CA PRO A 107 2.83 -11.91 -13.00
C PRO A 107 3.99 -12.08 -12.03
N GLY A 108 3.91 -13.09 -11.16
CA GLY A 108 4.96 -13.35 -10.18
C GLY A 108 4.48 -14.15 -8.99
N ARG A 109 5.36 -14.29 -8.01
CA ARG A 109 5.04 -14.94 -6.74
C ARG A 109 4.89 -13.88 -5.66
N TYR A 110 3.82 -13.99 -4.88
CA TYR A 110 3.50 -13.06 -3.80
C TYR A 110 3.43 -13.75 -2.46
N VAL A 111 3.91 -13.09 -1.43
CA VAL A 111 3.74 -13.49 -0.04
C VAL A 111 2.51 -12.76 0.50
N VAL A 112 1.55 -13.53 1.00
CA VAL A 112 0.35 -13.03 1.66
C VAL A 112 0.49 -13.25 3.16
N SER A 113 0.36 -12.21 3.95
CA SER A 113 0.33 -12.29 5.41
C SER A 113 -0.74 -11.38 5.98
N ALA A 114 -1.18 -11.61 7.22
CA ALA A 114 -2.21 -10.79 7.84
C ALA A 114 -1.87 -10.46 9.30
N GLY A 115 -2.35 -9.31 9.75
CA GLY A 115 -2.18 -8.90 11.15
C GLY A 115 -2.62 -7.47 11.41
N LEU A 116 -2.75 -7.15 12.70
CA LEU A 116 -3.02 -5.77 13.12
C LEU A 116 -1.84 -4.86 12.76
N ALA A 117 -2.14 -3.73 12.17
CA ALA A 117 -1.13 -2.71 11.91
C ALA A 117 -0.45 -2.28 13.22
N PRO A 118 0.85 -1.93 13.21
CA PRO A 118 1.48 -1.30 14.36
C PRO A 118 0.76 0.00 14.73
N HIS A 119 1.00 0.51 15.92
CA HIS A 119 0.47 1.79 16.35
C HIS A 119 1.64 2.69 16.75
N PRO A 120 1.67 3.95 16.31
CA PRO A 120 0.66 4.58 15.43
C PRO A 120 0.73 4.09 13.98
N LEU A 121 -0.42 4.06 13.30
CA LEU A 121 -0.51 3.89 11.86
C LEU A 121 -0.62 5.26 11.20
N ARG A 122 0.24 5.54 10.26
CA ARG A 122 0.16 6.75 9.47
C ARG A 122 -0.64 6.50 8.19
N VAL A 123 -1.71 7.27 7.98
CA VAL A 123 -2.44 7.28 6.71
C VAL A 123 -1.94 8.47 5.90
N VAL A 124 -1.46 8.18 4.69
CA VAL A 124 -0.95 9.18 3.77
C VAL A 124 -1.85 9.27 2.56
N HIS A 125 -2.38 10.46 2.29
CA HIS A 125 -3.14 10.71 1.07
C HIS A 125 -2.35 11.67 0.21
N PRO A 126 -1.70 11.12 -0.80
CA PRO A 126 -0.90 11.93 -1.68
C PRO A 126 -1.81 12.92 -2.43
N ARG A 127 -1.57 14.20 -2.20
CA ARG A 127 -2.21 15.23 -3.00
C ARG A 127 -1.54 15.27 -4.36
N ALA A 128 -2.35 15.29 -5.39
CA ALA A 128 -1.88 15.39 -6.76
C ALA A 128 -0.80 16.46 -6.92
N ARG A 129 0.30 16.10 -7.56
CA ARG A 129 1.42 16.99 -7.92
C ARG A 129 2.15 17.65 -6.73
N ARG A 130 2.01 17.13 -5.53
CA ARG A 130 2.72 17.64 -4.36
C ARG A 130 3.70 16.60 -3.86
N VAL A 131 4.97 17.00 -3.74
CA VAL A 131 5.96 16.20 -3.02
C VAL A 131 5.77 16.48 -1.54
N GLU A 132 5.46 15.45 -0.78
CA GLU A 132 5.36 15.51 0.68
C GLU A 132 6.58 14.82 1.27
N SER A 133 7.19 15.39 2.29
CA SER A 133 8.26 14.77 3.05
C SER A 133 7.70 14.27 4.39
N TRP A 134 8.20 13.16 4.86
CA TRP A 134 7.93 12.65 6.21
C TRP A 134 9.22 12.12 6.83
N TYR A 135 9.26 12.05 8.13
CA TYR A 135 10.31 11.31 8.80
C TYR A 135 9.93 9.83 8.77
N ALA A 136 10.83 9.00 8.27
CA ALA A 136 10.69 7.54 8.29
C ALA A 136 11.05 7.06 9.71
N GLU A 137 10.14 7.28 10.65
CA GLU A 137 10.17 6.58 11.92
C GLU A 137 9.61 5.17 11.69
N GLU A 138 9.78 4.26 12.63
CA GLU A 138 9.42 2.83 12.54
C GLU A 138 7.92 2.56 12.25
N ASP A 139 7.16 3.58 11.91
CA ASP A 139 5.72 3.56 11.74
C ASP A 139 5.31 3.05 10.36
N LEU A 140 4.33 2.17 10.36
CA LEU A 140 3.70 1.74 9.12
C LEU A 140 2.90 2.90 8.52
N ALA A 141 3.19 3.24 7.27
CA ALA A 141 2.41 4.18 6.47
C ALA A 141 1.55 3.43 5.44
N LEU A 142 0.26 3.74 5.38
CA LEU A 142 -0.62 3.30 4.31
C LEU A 142 -0.94 4.48 3.40
N VAL A 143 -0.53 4.34 2.14
CA VAL A 143 -0.80 5.33 1.09
C VAL A 143 -2.14 5.00 0.45
N THR A 144 -3.07 5.93 0.50
CA THR A 144 -4.37 5.73 -0.16
C THR A 144 -4.23 5.87 -1.67
N THR A 145 -4.82 4.95 -2.41
CA THR A 145 -4.82 4.95 -3.88
C THR A 145 -6.09 5.56 -4.48
N ASP A 146 -7.03 5.95 -3.63
CA ASP A 146 -8.30 6.57 -4.00
C ASP A 146 -8.55 7.87 -3.22
N ALA A 147 -9.66 8.54 -3.55
CA ALA A 147 -10.08 9.78 -2.89
C ALA A 147 -10.23 9.59 -1.37
N TRP A 148 -9.63 10.50 -0.62
CA TRP A 148 -9.64 10.47 0.83
C TRP A 148 -10.15 11.81 1.40
N PRO A 149 -10.98 11.81 2.45
CA PRO A 149 -11.70 10.65 3.01
C PRO A 149 -12.77 10.12 2.04
N PRO A 150 -13.16 8.84 2.17
CA PRO A 150 -14.18 8.26 1.30
C PRO A 150 -15.52 8.95 1.50
N ARG A 151 -16.27 9.17 0.38
CA ARG A 151 -17.54 9.92 0.38
C ARG A 151 -18.71 9.14 0.94
N ASP A 152 -18.69 7.81 0.87
CA ASP A 152 -19.78 6.97 1.39
C ASP A 152 -19.69 6.82 2.92
N HIS A 153 -20.30 7.79 3.60
CA HIS A 153 -20.39 7.79 5.06
C HIS A 153 -21.27 6.64 5.62
N ARG A 154 -22.15 6.04 4.81
CA ARG A 154 -22.96 4.90 5.26
C ARG A 154 -22.09 3.65 5.38
N ALA A 155 -21.28 3.36 4.37
CA ALA A 155 -20.33 2.26 4.42
C ALA A 155 -19.34 2.42 5.58
N VAL A 156 -18.78 3.63 5.78
CA VAL A 156 -17.87 3.91 6.90
C VAL A 156 -18.56 3.65 8.26
N ARG A 157 -19.81 4.05 8.44
CA ARG A 157 -20.57 3.77 9.68
C ARG A 157 -20.76 2.26 9.88
N ALA A 158 -21.24 1.57 8.85
CA ALA A 158 -21.46 0.11 8.93
C ALA A 158 -20.20 -0.66 9.33
N TYR A 159 -19.03 -0.31 8.75
CA TYR A 159 -17.77 -0.90 9.18
C TYR A 159 -17.40 -0.49 10.61
N GLY A 160 -17.64 0.77 11.00
CA GLY A 160 -17.39 1.24 12.36
C GLY A 160 -18.21 0.47 13.42
N ASP A 161 -19.45 0.13 13.12
CA ASP A 161 -20.30 -0.68 13.99
C ASP A 161 -19.74 -2.10 14.14
N ARG A 162 -19.32 -2.73 13.04
CA ARG A 162 -18.68 -4.04 13.05
C ARG A 162 -17.37 -4.05 13.86
N ILE A 163 -16.52 -3.03 13.69
CA ILE A 163 -15.25 -2.90 14.43
C ILE A 163 -15.51 -2.77 15.92
N ARG A 164 -16.49 -1.93 16.34
CA ARG A 164 -16.82 -1.74 17.75
C ARG A 164 -17.45 -2.98 18.39
N ALA A 165 -18.25 -3.72 17.63
CA ALA A 165 -18.79 -5.00 18.09
C ALA A 165 -17.73 -6.10 18.22
N GLY A 166 -16.49 -5.86 17.79
CA GLY A 166 -15.45 -6.88 17.73
C GLY A 166 -15.60 -7.85 16.57
N GLY A 167 -16.51 -7.52 15.63
CA GLY A 167 -16.89 -8.40 14.53
C GLY A 167 -17.74 -9.59 14.96
N ASP A 168 -18.28 -10.33 13.99
CA ASP A 168 -18.92 -11.61 14.26
C ASP A 168 -17.81 -12.60 14.68
N GLU A 169 -17.96 -13.23 15.84
CA GLU A 169 -16.98 -14.19 16.40
C GLU A 169 -15.54 -13.61 16.55
N GLY A 170 -15.39 -12.29 16.73
CA GLY A 170 -14.08 -11.64 16.79
C GLY A 170 -13.44 -11.32 15.44
N ALA A 171 -14.13 -11.54 14.34
CA ALA A 171 -13.63 -11.29 13.00
C ALA A 171 -13.69 -9.79 12.63
N LEU A 172 -12.53 -9.20 12.38
CA LEU A 172 -12.38 -7.80 12.01
C LEU A 172 -12.34 -7.63 10.46
N PRO A 173 -12.93 -6.55 9.92
CA PRO A 173 -12.87 -6.27 8.48
C PRO A 173 -11.44 -5.95 8.04
N ALA A 174 -10.84 -6.79 7.20
CA ALA A 174 -9.47 -6.63 6.76
C ALA A 174 -9.34 -5.62 5.62
N LEU A 175 -8.25 -4.85 5.64
CA LEU A 175 -7.75 -4.03 4.54
C LEU A 175 -6.83 -4.89 3.66
N VAL A 176 -6.64 -4.54 2.41
CA VAL A 176 -5.64 -5.16 1.54
C VAL A 176 -4.67 -4.09 1.05
N ALA A 177 -3.39 -4.30 1.29
CA ALA A 177 -2.34 -3.37 0.87
C ALA A 177 -1.16 -4.11 0.20
N LEU A 178 -0.62 -3.50 -0.83
CA LEU A 178 0.56 -3.97 -1.56
C LEU A 178 1.81 -3.27 -1.01
N PHE A 179 2.80 -4.07 -0.65
CA PHE A 179 4.09 -3.59 -0.14
C PHE A 179 5.19 -3.94 -1.12
N PRO A 180 6.12 -3.02 -1.40
CA PRO A 180 7.23 -3.27 -2.35
C PRO A 180 8.09 -4.46 -1.96
N THR A 181 8.48 -4.53 -0.67
CA THR A 181 9.30 -5.61 -0.09
C THR A 181 8.74 -6.05 1.26
N ALA A 182 9.26 -7.14 1.79
CA ALA A 182 8.90 -7.63 3.12
C ALA A 182 9.29 -6.64 4.24
N GLY A 183 10.38 -5.87 4.03
CA GLY A 183 10.90 -4.86 4.95
C GLY A 183 10.21 -3.50 4.82
N SER A 184 9.43 -3.26 3.75
CA SER A 184 8.82 -1.96 3.51
C SER A 184 7.88 -1.54 4.63
N THR A 185 8.07 -0.33 5.12
CA THR A 185 7.17 0.34 6.07
C THR A 185 6.06 1.13 5.37
N VAL A 186 6.15 1.30 4.06
CA VAL A 186 5.13 1.96 3.23
C VAL A 186 4.38 0.92 2.42
N GLY A 187 3.05 0.96 2.49
CA GLY A 187 2.16 0.09 1.71
C GLY A 187 1.11 0.89 0.95
N TYR A 188 0.73 0.41 -0.22
CA TYR A 188 -0.29 1.00 -1.07
C TYR A 188 -1.63 0.32 -0.81
N LEU A 189 -2.60 1.07 -0.29
CA LEU A 189 -3.92 0.55 0.02
C LEU A 189 -4.69 0.24 -1.27
N LEU A 190 -4.92 -1.04 -1.55
CA LEU A 190 -5.66 -1.51 -2.72
C LEU A 190 -7.16 -1.64 -2.43
N ASP A 191 -7.53 -2.24 -1.29
CA ASP A 191 -8.92 -2.35 -0.83
C ASP A 191 -9.06 -1.86 0.60
N GLY A 192 -10.24 -1.30 0.91
CA GLY A 192 -10.66 -1.00 2.26
C GLY A 192 -10.54 0.46 2.67
N HIS A 193 -10.59 1.43 1.76
CA HIS A 193 -10.60 2.86 2.12
C HIS A 193 -11.73 3.21 3.12
N HIS A 194 -12.94 2.67 2.94
CA HIS A 194 -14.04 2.83 3.89
C HIS A 194 -13.77 2.15 5.24
N LYS A 195 -13.15 0.96 5.20
CA LYS A 195 -12.75 0.21 6.40
C LYS A 195 -11.69 1.00 7.18
N LEU A 196 -10.67 1.52 6.49
CA LEU A 196 -9.60 2.32 7.10
C LEU A 196 -10.17 3.57 7.78
N ALA A 197 -11.05 4.31 7.12
CA ALA A 197 -11.72 5.47 7.70
C ALA A 197 -12.61 5.10 8.92
N ALA A 198 -13.17 3.88 8.93
CA ALA A 198 -13.92 3.38 10.07
C ALA A 198 -13.00 3.04 11.24
N TYR A 199 -11.84 2.43 10.99
CA TYR A 199 -10.83 2.15 12.01
C TYR A 199 -10.29 3.44 12.65
N GLU A 200 -9.95 4.46 11.83
CA GLU A 200 -9.52 5.76 12.36
C GLU A 200 -10.58 6.38 13.28
N ARG A 201 -11.85 6.38 12.86
CA ARG A 201 -12.96 6.92 13.69
C ARG A 201 -13.21 6.11 14.97
N ALA A 202 -12.95 4.82 14.93
CA ALA A 202 -13.09 3.94 16.10
C ALA A 202 -11.88 4.01 17.06
N GLY A 203 -10.77 4.65 16.65
CA GLY A 203 -9.51 4.63 17.39
C GLY A 203 -8.92 3.22 17.52
N ALA A 204 -9.23 2.34 16.57
CA ALA A 204 -8.83 0.94 16.60
C ALA A 204 -7.72 0.66 15.60
N ARG A 205 -6.89 -0.35 15.90
CA ARG A 205 -5.82 -0.80 15.00
C ARG A 205 -6.41 -1.55 13.81
N PRO A 206 -6.12 -1.13 12.56
CA PRO A 206 -6.62 -1.84 11.39
C PRO A 206 -5.99 -3.22 11.24
N LEU A 207 -6.79 -4.17 10.79
CA LEU A 207 -6.33 -5.47 10.34
C LEU A 207 -5.95 -5.38 8.86
N VAL A 208 -4.70 -5.71 8.54
CA VAL A 208 -4.14 -5.53 7.20
C VAL A 208 -3.69 -6.88 6.63
N ILE A 209 -4.21 -7.22 5.46
CA ILE A 209 -3.66 -8.25 4.59
C ILE A 209 -2.58 -7.59 3.76
N ARG A 210 -1.34 -8.07 3.91
CA ARG A 210 -0.17 -7.58 3.17
C ARG A 210 0.08 -8.50 1.98
N LEU A 211 0.15 -7.92 0.82
CA LEU A 211 0.62 -8.56 -0.41
C LEU A 211 2.03 -8.02 -0.66
N THR A 212 2.99 -8.91 -0.86
CA THR A 212 4.39 -8.52 -1.10
C THR A 212 4.94 -9.38 -2.22
N PRO A 213 5.45 -8.82 -3.33
CA PRO A 213 6.14 -9.63 -4.33
C PRO A 213 7.36 -10.29 -3.69
N GLN A 214 7.58 -11.57 -3.98
CA GLN A 214 8.73 -12.30 -3.45
C GLN A 214 10.03 -11.79 -4.09
N GLU A 215 9.96 -11.46 -5.35
CA GLU A 215 11.05 -10.89 -6.13
C GLU A 215 10.56 -9.59 -6.77
N PRO A 216 10.71 -8.45 -6.08
CA PRO A 216 10.29 -7.17 -6.63
C PRO A 216 11.09 -6.84 -7.88
N ARG A 217 10.44 -6.33 -8.90
CA ARG A 217 11.09 -5.87 -10.10
C ARG A 217 11.87 -4.58 -9.80
N PRO A 218 13.16 -4.50 -10.13
CA PRO A 218 13.93 -3.28 -9.94
C PRO A 218 13.42 -2.16 -10.85
N PHE A 219 13.78 -0.92 -10.53
CA PHE A 219 13.53 0.23 -11.40
C PHE A 219 14.21 0.03 -12.75
N ARG A 220 13.50 0.38 -13.81
CA ARG A 220 14.05 0.58 -15.15
C ARG A 220 14.11 2.08 -15.45
N HIS A 221 14.99 2.45 -16.38
CA HIS A 221 15.08 3.86 -16.79
C HIS A 221 13.73 4.41 -17.29
N ASP A 222 12.96 3.60 -18.01
CA ASP A 222 11.62 3.98 -18.49
C ASP A 222 10.63 4.26 -17.35
N ASP A 223 10.73 3.53 -16.23
CA ASP A 223 9.85 3.75 -15.08
C ASP A 223 10.12 5.13 -14.45
N LEU A 224 11.39 5.51 -14.36
CA LEU A 224 11.79 6.82 -13.84
C LEU A 224 11.42 7.96 -14.79
N ASP A 225 11.46 7.73 -16.08
CA ASP A 225 11.02 8.72 -17.07
C ASP A 225 9.49 8.91 -17.02
N ARG A 226 8.71 7.81 -16.84
CA ARG A 226 7.27 7.87 -16.57
C ARG A 226 6.97 8.62 -15.28
N ALA A 227 7.71 8.34 -14.21
CA ALA A 227 7.56 9.04 -12.92
C ALA A 227 7.85 10.53 -13.10
N ARG A 228 8.91 10.89 -13.81
CA ARG A 228 9.24 12.27 -14.11
C ARG A 228 8.10 12.95 -14.88
N ALA A 229 7.60 12.34 -15.93
CA ALA A 229 6.49 12.89 -16.73
C ALA A 229 5.20 13.06 -15.90
N ALA A 230 4.92 12.12 -15.00
CA ALA A 230 3.71 12.14 -14.19
C ALA A 230 3.73 13.19 -13.07
N PHE A 231 4.90 13.44 -12.48
CA PHE A 231 5.02 14.24 -11.25
C PHE A 231 5.62 15.64 -11.46
N THR A 232 6.27 15.90 -12.60
CA THR A 232 6.73 17.23 -12.98
C THR A 232 5.66 17.95 -13.80
N ASP A 233 5.13 19.03 -13.27
CA ASP A 233 4.16 19.88 -13.96
C ASP A 233 4.77 21.13 -14.60
N GLY A 234 6.11 21.15 -14.76
CA GLY A 234 6.83 22.26 -15.35
C GLY A 234 6.90 23.54 -14.52
N THR A 235 6.32 23.55 -13.32
CA THR A 235 6.34 24.73 -12.46
C THR A 235 7.55 24.68 -11.50
N PRO A 236 8.50 25.64 -11.59
CA PRO A 236 9.58 25.74 -10.62
C PRO A 236 9.02 25.98 -9.22
N ARG A 237 9.32 25.11 -8.26
CA ARG A 237 8.89 25.27 -6.86
C ARG A 237 9.99 25.94 -6.04
N ALA A 238 9.56 26.87 -5.18
CA ALA A 238 10.41 27.41 -4.12
C ALA A 238 10.76 26.28 -3.14
N GLY A 239 11.99 25.76 -3.19
CA GLY A 239 12.45 24.63 -2.37
C GLY A 239 13.42 23.70 -3.07
N GLY A 240 13.79 24.01 -4.32
CA GLY A 240 14.69 23.19 -5.14
C GLY A 240 13.98 21.98 -5.76
N ASP A 241 14.61 21.38 -6.74
CA ASP A 241 14.11 20.21 -7.46
C ASP A 241 14.33 18.93 -6.60
N VAL A 242 13.54 18.79 -5.53
CA VAL A 242 13.58 17.60 -4.66
C VAL A 242 13.28 16.35 -5.47
N LEU A 243 12.23 16.40 -6.30
CA LEU A 243 11.85 15.28 -7.15
C LEU A 243 12.97 14.89 -8.12
N GLY A 244 13.60 15.88 -8.77
CA GLY A 244 14.72 15.62 -9.67
C GLY A 244 15.91 14.96 -8.96
N ARG A 245 16.21 15.35 -7.72
CA ARG A 245 17.26 14.70 -6.92
C ARG A 245 16.90 13.27 -6.55
N VAL A 246 15.65 13.03 -6.11
CA VAL A 246 15.14 11.70 -5.80
C VAL A 246 15.20 10.78 -7.02
N LEU A 247 14.69 11.22 -8.17
CA LEU A 247 14.73 10.45 -9.41
C LEU A 247 16.16 10.21 -9.90
N SER A 248 17.08 11.15 -9.66
CA SER A 248 18.49 10.96 -10.01
C SER A 248 19.18 9.95 -9.10
N ALA A 249 18.85 9.93 -7.81
CA ALA A 249 19.36 8.94 -6.87
C ALA A 249 18.85 7.52 -7.24
N LEU A 250 17.57 7.38 -7.51
CA LEU A 250 16.98 6.10 -7.93
C LEU A 250 17.55 5.63 -9.29
N ARG A 251 17.83 6.56 -10.21
CA ARG A 251 18.42 6.25 -11.52
C ARG A 251 19.82 5.64 -11.43
N ALA A 252 20.59 5.97 -10.40
CA ALA A 252 21.91 5.40 -10.20
C ALA A 252 21.86 3.88 -9.90
N GLY A 253 20.74 3.38 -9.37
CA GLY A 253 20.48 1.96 -9.11
C GLY A 253 19.57 1.29 -10.15
N ALA A 254 19.10 2.02 -11.18
CA ALA A 254 18.18 1.47 -12.18
C ALA A 254 18.93 0.65 -13.24
N VAL A 255 18.25 -0.39 -13.77
CA VAL A 255 18.74 -1.28 -14.83
C VAL A 255 18.08 -0.97 -16.18
#